data_53b06121340c0db0cfeaed5b695f9b81
#
_entry.id   53b06121340c0db0cfeaed5b695f9b81
#
_cell.length_a   1.000
_cell.length_b   1.000
_cell.length_c   1.000
_cell.angle_alpha   90.00
_cell.angle_beta   90.00
_cell.angle_gamma   90.00
#
_symmetry.space_group_name_H-M   'P 1'
#
loop_
_entity.id
_entity.type
_entity.pdbx_description
1 polymer ?
#
loop_
_entity_poly.entity_id
_entity_poly.type
_entity_poly.pdbx_seq_one_letter_code
_entity_poly.pdbx_strand_id
1 'polypeptide(L)'
;MSDVIIRKEMDEEWADATIVAAGNFVFIGFCSGNEGQPVEDQMDAAFEILRSRLSREGLGMESVVQINCLFRNIDDLEKLPDKIRKHFGGRYPARKCIETRFAREEINFQIDAIAYRGNKDTMYVH
;
A
#
# COMPACT_ATOMS: atom_id res chain seq x y z
N MET A 1 7.91 -19.52 -13.77
CA MET A 1 6.98 -20.24 -12.90
C MET A 1 6.24 -19.25 -12.06
N SER A 2 4.92 -19.23 -12.19
CA SER A 2 4.09 -18.26 -11.52
C SER A 2 3.93 -18.52 -10.02
N ASP A 3 4.33 -19.70 -9.57
CA ASP A 3 4.21 -20.08 -8.15
C ASP A 3 5.47 -19.84 -7.33
N VAL A 4 6.47 -19.19 -7.92
CA VAL A 4 7.67 -18.83 -7.19
C VAL A 4 7.37 -17.65 -6.28
N ILE A 5 7.86 -17.73 -5.05
CA ILE A 5 7.75 -16.65 -4.08
C ILE A 5 9.08 -15.92 -4.01
N ILE A 6 9.06 -14.62 -4.25
CA ILE A 6 10.25 -13.78 -4.24
C ILE A 6 10.07 -12.70 -3.21
N ARG A 7 10.99 -12.65 -2.25
CA ARG A 7 10.97 -11.67 -1.16
C ARG A 7 12.03 -10.61 -1.42
N LYS A 8 11.65 -9.36 -1.29
CA LYS A 8 12.53 -8.22 -1.59
C LYS A 8 12.50 -7.21 -0.47
N GLU A 9 13.56 -6.41 -0.41
CA GLU A 9 13.69 -5.30 0.53
C GLU A 9 13.43 -5.76 1.95
N MET A 10 14.17 -6.80 2.33
CA MET A 10 14.03 -7.38 3.65
C MET A 10 14.76 -6.54 4.69
N ASP A 11 14.16 -6.46 5.87
CA ASP A 11 14.72 -5.82 7.04
C ASP A 11 15.04 -6.91 8.04
N GLU A 12 16.34 -7.16 8.25
CA GLU A 12 16.77 -8.24 9.14
C GLU A 12 16.50 -7.91 10.60
N GLU A 13 16.53 -6.62 10.95
CA GLU A 13 16.29 -6.23 12.34
C GLU A 13 14.85 -6.55 12.76
N TRP A 14 13.89 -6.20 11.91
CA TRP A 14 12.47 -6.42 12.20
C TRP A 14 11.94 -7.71 11.60
N ALA A 15 12.79 -8.43 10.86
CA ALA A 15 12.48 -9.75 10.29
C ALA A 15 11.26 -9.71 9.39
N ASP A 16 11.21 -8.74 8.47
CA ASP A 16 10.12 -8.69 7.50
C ASP A 16 10.64 -8.39 6.10
N ALA A 17 9.79 -8.62 5.12
CA ALA A 17 10.02 -8.22 3.75
C ALA A 17 8.98 -7.17 3.38
N THR A 18 9.42 -6.05 2.82
CA THR A 18 8.49 -5.00 2.44
C THR A 18 7.79 -5.27 1.12
N ILE A 19 8.34 -6.17 0.29
CA ILE A 19 7.73 -6.57 -0.97
C ILE A 19 7.85 -8.09 -1.08
N VAL A 20 6.72 -8.77 -1.34
CA VAL A 20 6.72 -10.20 -1.63
C VAL A 20 5.91 -10.43 -2.91
N ALA A 21 6.57 -10.95 -3.93
CA ALA A 21 5.89 -11.35 -5.16
C ALA A 21 5.60 -12.85 -5.07
N ALA A 22 4.34 -13.22 -5.30
CA ALA A 22 3.92 -14.61 -5.27
C ALA A 22 3.00 -14.84 -6.47
N GLY A 23 3.52 -15.54 -7.49
CA GLY A 23 2.79 -15.69 -8.74
C GLY A 23 2.48 -14.34 -9.35
N ASN A 24 1.21 -14.09 -9.60
CA ASN A 24 0.77 -12.84 -10.22
C ASN A 24 0.43 -11.75 -9.21
N PHE A 25 0.61 -12.00 -7.92
CA PHE A 25 0.29 -11.02 -6.88
C PHE A 25 1.57 -10.47 -6.27
N VAL A 26 1.49 -9.20 -5.91
CA VAL A 26 2.58 -8.52 -5.20
C VAL A 26 2.00 -7.97 -3.92
N PHE A 27 2.60 -8.38 -2.81
CA PHE A 27 2.19 -7.96 -1.48
C PHE A 27 3.14 -6.88 -1.02
N ILE A 28 2.60 -5.70 -0.72
CA ILE A 28 3.40 -4.57 -0.25
C ILE A 28 3.15 -4.44 1.25
N GLY A 29 4.22 -4.52 2.02
CA GLY A 29 4.16 -4.34 3.46
C GLY A 29 3.78 -2.92 3.82
N PHE A 30 3.74 -2.63 5.10
CA PHE A 30 3.25 -1.34 5.56
C PHE A 30 4.01 -0.18 4.93
N CYS A 31 3.25 0.88 4.59
CA CYS A 31 3.79 2.14 4.10
C CYS A 31 3.40 3.23 5.09
N SER A 32 4.39 3.95 5.59
CA SER A 32 4.20 4.98 6.59
C SER A 32 5.28 6.02 6.40
N GLY A 33 4.92 7.29 6.44
CA GLY A 33 5.90 8.36 6.26
C GLY A 33 5.43 9.65 6.90
N ASN A 34 6.32 10.64 6.90
CA ASN A 34 6.08 11.96 7.48
C ASN A 34 5.57 11.88 8.92
N GLU A 35 6.16 10.98 9.71
CA GLU A 35 5.80 10.81 11.11
C GLU A 35 5.88 12.14 11.85
N GLY A 36 4.89 12.40 12.71
CA GLY A 36 4.83 13.65 13.45
C GLY A 36 4.18 14.80 12.70
N GLN A 37 3.92 14.64 11.41
CA GLN A 37 3.23 15.64 10.60
C GLN A 37 1.71 15.43 10.66
N PRO A 38 0.90 16.38 10.19
CA PRO A 38 -0.54 16.18 10.12
C PRO A 38 -0.92 14.91 9.35
N VAL A 39 -2.07 14.33 9.71
CA VAL A 39 -2.48 13.05 9.15
C VAL A 39 -2.60 13.09 7.62
N GLU A 40 -3.03 14.21 7.05
CA GLU A 40 -3.12 14.33 5.59
C GLU A 40 -1.76 14.21 4.93
N ASP A 41 -0.72 14.78 5.54
CA ASP A 41 0.64 14.66 5.02
C ASP A 41 1.14 13.23 5.15
N GLN A 42 0.77 12.55 6.23
CA GLN A 42 1.11 11.14 6.39
C GLN A 42 0.40 10.27 5.38
N MET A 43 -0.84 10.59 5.04
CA MET A 43 -1.57 9.89 3.98
C MET A 43 -0.86 10.03 2.64
N ASP A 44 -0.52 11.24 2.25
CA ASP A 44 0.19 11.47 0.98
C ASP A 44 1.51 10.71 0.96
N ALA A 45 2.27 10.77 2.05
CA ALA A 45 3.56 10.07 2.13
C ALA A 45 3.38 8.56 2.00
N ALA A 46 2.38 8.00 2.66
CA ALA A 46 2.13 6.56 2.60
C ALA A 46 1.80 6.11 1.17
N PHE A 47 0.95 6.87 0.46
CA PHE A 47 0.60 6.52 -0.91
C PHE A 47 1.79 6.73 -1.86
N GLU A 48 2.64 7.72 -1.62
CA GLU A 48 3.85 7.89 -2.44
C GLU A 48 4.85 6.76 -2.22
N ILE A 49 4.98 6.27 -0.99
CA ILE A 49 5.81 5.10 -0.71
C ILE A 49 5.27 3.88 -1.45
N LEU A 50 3.95 3.68 -1.42
CA LEU A 50 3.32 2.59 -2.15
C LEU A 50 3.62 2.71 -3.64
N ARG A 51 3.44 3.90 -4.22
CA ARG A 51 3.73 4.14 -5.63
C ARG A 51 5.17 3.78 -5.97
N SER A 52 6.10 4.20 -5.13
CA SER A 52 7.53 3.95 -5.34
C SER A 52 7.83 2.45 -5.33
N ARG A 53 7.27 1.71 -4.36
CA ARG A 53 7.48 0.27 -4.28
C ARG A 53 6.88 -0.46 -5.48
N LEU A 54 5.68 -0.06 -5.89
CA LEU A 54 5.04 -0.64 -7.08
C LEU A 54 5.89 -0.39 -8.33
N SER A 55 6.43 0.82 -8.45
CA SER A 55 7.27 1.19 -9.60
C SER A 55 8.49 0.27 -9.71
N ARG A 56 9.08 -0.11 -8.58
CA ARG A 56 10.20 -1.06 -8.59
C ARG A 56 9.80 -2.44 -9.06
N GLU A 57 8.51 -2.75 -9.06
CA GLU A 57 7.98 -4.01 -9.59
C GLU A 57 7.41 -3.84 -10.99
N GLY A 58 7.60 -2.69 -11.62
CA GLY A 58 7.05 -2.43 -12.94
C GLY A 58 5.55 -2.18 -12.94
N LEU A 59 4.99 -1.77 -11.82
CA LEU A 59 3.55 -1.60 -11.63
C LEU A 59 3.22 -0.16 -11.27
N GLY A 60 1.96 0.22 -11.49
CA GLY A 60 1.42 1.49 -11.07
C GLY A 60 0.29 1.31 -10.08
N MET A 61 -0.29 2.41 -9.65
CA MET A 61 -1.37 2.40 -8.67
C MET A 61 -2.61 1.68 -9.18
N GLU A 62 -2.81 1.64 -10.50
CA GLU A 62 -3.94 0.94 -11.11
C GLU A 62 -3.86 -0.58 -10.90
N SER A 63 -2.69 -1.10 -10.53
CA SER A 63 -2.51 -2.53 -10.26
C SER A 63 -2.97 -2.94 -8.87
N VAL A 64 -3.25 -1.98 -8.00
CA VAL A 64 -3.61 -2.28 -6.61
C VAL A 64 -5.04 -2.76 -6.56
N VAL A 65 -5.25 -3.94 -5.99
CA VAL A 65 -6.58 -4.53 -5.88
C VAL A 65 -7.17 -4.37 -4.48
N GLN A 66 -6.31 -4.21 -3.49
CA GLN A 66 -6.76 -4.06 -2.10
C GLN A 66 -5.76 -3.24 -1.30
N ILE A 67 -6.28 -2.38 -0.43
CA ILE A 67 -5.47 -1.71 0.58
C ILE A 67 -6.13 -1.89 1.95
N ASN A 68 -5.30 -1.94 2.99
CA ASN A 68 -5.74 -1.82 4.36
C ASN A 68 -5.24 -0.49 4.88
N CYS A 69 -6.16 0.31 5.41
CA CYS A 69 -5.84 1.64 5.94
C CYS A 69 -5.98 1.58 7.45
N LEU A 70 -4.92 1.93 8.14
CA LEU A 70 -4.86 1.90 9.59
C LEU A 70 -4.78 3.32 10.11
N PHE A 71 -5.64 3.64 11.06
CA PHE A 71 -5.76 4.98 11.63
C PHE A 71 -5.53 4.93 13.14
N ARG A 72 -4.80 5.91 13.66
CA ARG A 72 -4.78 6.11 15.10
C ARG A 72 -6.12 6.63 15.60
N ASN A 73 -6.75 7.51 14.84
CA ASN A 73 -8.06 8.07 15.14
C ASN A 73 -8.98 7.85 13.95
N ILE A 74 -9.99 7.01 14.11
CA ILE A 74 -10.88 6.67 13.00
C ILE A 74 -11.69 7.87 12.49
N ASP A 75 -11.77 8.93 13.26
CA ASP A 75 -12.42 10.16 12.79
C ASP A 75 -11.68 10.76 11.59
N ASP A 76 -10.41 10.44 11.40
CA ASP A 76 -9.65 10.89 10.24
C ASP A 76 -10.07 10.18 8.95
N LEU A 77 -10.92 9.16 9.04
CA LEU A 77 -11.41 8.45 7.86
C LEU A 77 -12.07 9.39 6.86
N GLU A 78 -12.74 10.43 7.33
CA GLU A 78 -13.43 11.38 6.44
C GLU A 78 -12.48 12.13 5.51
N LYS A 79 -11.18 12.16 5.84
CA LYS A 79 -10.15 12.81 5.02
C LYS A 79 -9.61 11.88 3.94
N LEU A 80 -9.92 10.60 4.02
CA LEU A 80 -9.32 9.60 3.14
C LEU A 80 -9.85 9.64 1.70
N PRO A 81 -11.17 9.81 1.45
CA PRO A 81 -11.68 9.72 0.09
C PRO A 81 -11.00 10.68 -0.90
N ASP A 82 -10.72 11.91 -0.50
CA ASP A 82 -10.02 12.84 -1.39
C ASP A 82 -8.61 12.36 -1.71
N LYS A 83 -7.92 11.75 -0.75
CA LYS A 83 -6.59 11.19 -0.97
C LYS A 83 -6.66 9.97 -1.90
N ILE A 84 -7.68 9.13 -1.74
CA ILE A 84 -7.87 7.99 -2.64
C ILE A 84 -8.09 8.48 -4.07
N ARG A 85 -8.94 9.48 -4.26
CA ARG A 85 -9.16 10.03 -5.59
C ARG A 85 -7.88 10.59 -6.20
N LYS A 86 -7.13 11.32 -5.39
CA LYS A 86 -5.87 11.93 -5.82
C LYS A 86 -4.86 10.88 -6.29
N HIS A 87 -4.70 9.81 -5.52
CA HIS A 87 -3.62 8.86 -5.75
C HIS A 87 -4.00 7.72 -6.69
N PHE A 88 -5.28 7.38 -6.79
CA PHE A 88 -5.72 6.24 -7.61
C PHE A 88 -6.47 6.64 -8.88
N GLY A 89 -6.89 7.91 -8.99
CA GLY A 89 -7.42 8.43 -10.24
C GLY A 89 -8.68 7.73 -10.76
N GLY A 90 -9.53 7.26 -9.88
CA GLY A 90 -10.79 6.62 -10.27
C GLY A 90 -10.72 5.10 -10.36
N ARG A 91 -9.54 4.51 -10.30
CA ARG A 91 -9.38 3.05 -10.28
C ARG A 91 -9.15 2.61 -8.85
N TYR A 92 -10.25 2.54 -8.10
CA TYR A 92 -10.19 2.39 -6.66
C TYR A 92 -9.99 0.94 -6.25
N PRO A 93 -9.06 0.66 -5.32
CA PRO A 93 -8.95 -0.69 -4.76
C PRO A 93 -10.08 -0.92 -3.75
N ALA A 94 -10.35 -2.19 -3.48
CA ALA A 94 -11.12 -2.52 -2.29
C ALA A 94 -10.31 -2.09 -1.06
N ARG A 95 -10.99 -1.68 0.01
CA ARG A 95 -10.25 -1.24 1.19
C ARG A 95 -10.98 -1.61 2.47
N LYS A 96 -10.18 -1.69 3.52
CA LYS A 96 -10.65 -1.82 4.89
C LYS A 96 -9.98 -0.73 5.71
N CYS A 97 -10.73 -0.10 6.62
CA CYS A 97 -10.22 0.97 7.47
C CYS A 97 -10.43 0.57 8.92
N ILE A 98 -9.37 0.61 9.70
CA ILE A 98 -9.38 0.13 11.08
C ILE A 98 -8.68 1.17 11.96
N GLU A 99 -9.23 1.39 13.16
CA GLU A 99 -8.53 2.15 14.19
C GLU A 99 -7.61 1.21 14.97
N THR A 100 -6.39 1.65 15.23
CA THR A 100 -5.43 0.83 15.95
C THR A 100 -4.36 1.70 16.60
N ARG A 101 -3.57 1.07 17.46
CA ARG A 101 -2.35 1.68 17.98
C ARG A 101 -1.21 1.32 17.05
N PHE A 102 -0.21 2.21 17.05
CA PHE A 102 1.01 1.98 16.28
C PHE A 102 2.19 1.84 17.23
N ALA A 103 3.29 1.28 16.69
CA ALA A 103 4.51 1.10 17.48
C ALA A 103 5.09 2.42 17.95
N ARG A 104 4.89 3.51 17.19
CA ARG A 104 5.36 4.85 17.57
C ARG A 104 4.19 5.82 17.59
N GLU A 105 4.23 6.74 18.54
CA GLU A 105 3.14 7.71 18.72
C GLU A 105 3.03 8.69 17.56
N GLU A 106 4.12 8.92 16.83
CA GLU A 106 4.16 9.86 15.71
C GLU A 106 3.42 9.36 14.48
N ILE A 107 3.07 8.08 14.44
CA ILE A 107 2.36 7.49 13.30
C ILE A 107 0.87 7.63 13.54
N ASN A 108 0.17 8.28 12.61
CA ASN A 108 -1.28 8.43 12.64
C ASN A 108 -1.97 7.71 11.51
N PHE A 109 -1.22 7.27 10.49
CA PHE A 109 -1.78 6.61 9.31
C PHE A 109 -0.75 5.66 8.71
N GLN A 110 -1.24 4.51 8.27
CA GLN A 110 -0.38 3.50 7.67
C GLN A 110 -1.22 2.66 6.73
N ILE A 111 -0.64 2.18 5.65
CA ILE A 111 -1.33 1.28 4.72
C ILE A 111 -0.45 0.08 4.40
N ASP A 112 -1.08 -1.00 3.97
CA ASP A 112 -0.45 -2.05 3.20
C ASP A 112 -1.33 -2.34 1.99
N ALA A 113 -0.82 -3.13 1.04
CA ALA A 113 -1.51 -3.27 -0.23
C ALA A 113 -1.22 -4.62 -0.87
N ILE A 114 -2.17 -5.05 -1.69
CA ILE A 114 -2.01 -6.19 -2.59
C ILE A 114 -2.22 -5.69 -4.01
N ALA A 115 -1.26 -5.98 -4.88
CA ALA A 115 -1.35 -5.61 -6.30
C ALA A 115 -1.34 -6.87 -7.15
N TYR A 116 -1.94 -6.77 -8.33
CA TYR A 116 -2.00 -7.86 -9.29
C TYR A 116 -1.22 -7.45 -10.53
N ARG A 117 -0.16 -8.24 -10.86
CA ARG A 117 0.62 -7.90 -12.05
C ARG A 117 0.04 -8.51 -13.32
N GLY A 118 -0.88 -9.48 -13.17
CA GLY A 118 -1.43 -10.17 -14.31
C GLY A 118 -0.39 -11.02 -15.02
N ASN A 119 -0.78 -11.57 -16.15
CA ASN A 119 0.19 -12.12 -17.07
C ASN A 119 -0.10 -11.53 -18.45
N LYS A 120 0.90 -11.61 -19.33
CA LYS A 120 0.82 -10.94 -20.63
C LYS A 120 -0.36 -11.41 -21.47
N ASP A 121 -0.76 -12.68 -21.30
CA ASP A 121 -1.83 -13.25 -22.11
C ASP A 121 -3.21 -12.78 -21.69
N THR A 122 -3.33 -12.25 -20.47
CA THR A 122 -4.64 -11.83 -19.95
C THR A 122 -4.73 -10.33 -19.69
N MET A 123 -3.68 -9.57 -19.93
CA MET A 123 -3.65 -8.16 -19.56
C MET A 123 -4.63 -7.30 -20.35
N TYR A 124 -5.16 -7.81 -21.43
CA TYR A 124 -6.09 -7.07 -22.29
C TYR A 124 -7.54 -7.40 -22.00
N VAL A 125 -7.79 -8.27 -21.07
CA VAL A 125 -9.15 -8.66 -20.70
C VAL A 125 -9.68 -7.66 -19.68
N HIS A 126 -10.76 -7.00 -20.03
CA HIS A 126 -11.39 -6.05 -19.11
C HIS A 126 -12.79 -5.69 -19.56
#